data_0039e64f8adebc8310cd0e78dc526410
#
_entry.id   0039e64f8adebc8310cd0e78dc526410
#
_cell.length_a   1.000
_cell.length_b   1.000
_cell.length_c   1.000
_cell.angle_alpha   90.00
_cell.angle_beta   90.00
_cell.angle_gamma   90.00
#
_symmetry.space_group_name_H-M   'P 1'
#
loop_
_entity.id
_entity.type
_entity.pdbx_description
1 polymer ?
#
loop_
_entity_poly.entity_id
_entity_poly.type
_entity_poly.pdbx_seq_one_letter_code
_entity_poly.pdbx_strand_id
1 'polypeptide(L)'
;MSAQATKKPNANRLAIQMVVALAAGIIVGLIFMAIRENIDPSTWATINNILFQDITAEGAESAIGIFYIGGQLFVRALQVVIVPMVFTSIAMAIGTVSDARTLGRISTKTLLWFLMSTAGGLLLASVVGMIVFDMGLFSVNLDGLSASSGSTSSNPLLVFLNIVPSNIASVFSSNTEVLAIVFLAVATGLCMNKLGFEKTTTMRRLLQELNDIVTVFLNFVVTKFAPIAIFLLISRTFATYGIEYIRPAVVYMVLTVILLLVYLFGAYPLMVFIGTRLNPKTFLRKIMGVILFGFSTSSSAATLPMNYETCVKRMGVDKQVASFVLPLGMTINMDGTAIMQVVATLFIAGAAGYDVSVGSLIVIALLALVASVGTPAAPGAGAVILFTILSGVGFTGDAALMAYSLILAINRPIEMLVTSLNCVGDSVASLYVAKSEKLLKEDVYNAK
;
A
#
# COMPACT_ATOMS: atom_id res chain seq x y z
N MET A 1 -26.83 -18.53 -21.34
CA MET A 1 -25.41 -18.51 -21.72
C MET A 1 -24.60 -18.68 -20.45
N SER A 2 -23.91 -19.81 -20.32
CA SER A 2 -23.17 -20.20 -19.12
C SER A 2 -21.99 -19.27 -18.90
N ALA A 3 -21.95 -18.61 -17.73
CA ALA A 3 -20.81 -17.87 -17.28
C ALA A 3 -19.62 -18.83 -17.12
N GLN A 4 -18.66 -18.75 -18.02
CA GLN A 4 -17.36 -19.39 -17.83
C GLN A 4 -16.71 -18.82 -16.57
N ALA A 5 -16.65 -19.63 -15.53
CA ALA A 5 -15.87 -19.35 -14.33
C ALA A 5 -14.40 -19.20 -14.74
N THR A 6 -13.93 -17.96 -14.86
CA THR A 6 -12.52 -17.68 -15.02
C THR A 6 -11.79 -18.23 -13.79
N LYS A 7 -10.98 -19.27 -14.00
CA LYS A 7 -10.11 -19.83 -12.96
C LYS A 7 -9.33 -18.70 -12.32
N LYS A 8 -9.64 -18.38 -11.04
CA LYS A 8 -8.85 -17.43 -10.25
C LYS A 8 -7.38 -17.83 -10.32
N PRO A 9 -6.46 -16.92 -10.66
CA PRO A 9 -5.05 -17.23 -10.67
C PRO A 9 -4.66 -17.74 -9.27
N ASN A 10 -3.95 -18.88 -9.25
CA ASN A 10 -3.53 -19.49 -8.01
C ASN A 10 -2.53 -18.54 -7.35
N ALA A 11 -2.90 -17.83 -6.27
CA ALA A 11 -2.08 -16.80 -5.62
C ALA A 11 -0.68 -17.33 -5.27
N ASN A 12 -0.58 -18.60 -4.91
CA ASN A 12 0.69 -19.26 -4.65
C ASN A 12 1.57 -19.36 -5.91
N ARG A 13 0.98 -19.58 -7.09
CA ARG A 13 1.74 -19.66 -8.34
C ARG A 13 2.36 -18.30 -8.71
N LEU A 14 1.62 -17.22 -8.57
CA LEU A 14 2.13 -15.87 -8.82
C LEU A 14 3.25 -15.50 -7.85
N ALA A 15 3.07 -15.79 -6.55
CA ALA A 15 4.11 -15.57 -5.54
C ALA A 15 5.40 -16.33 -5.87
N ILE A 16 5.30 -17.59 -6.26
CA ILE A 16 6.45 -18.40 -6.69
C ILE A 16 7.12 -17.79 -7.93
N GLN A 17 6.34 -17.36 -8.93
CA GLN A 17 6.88 -16.71 -10.13
C GLN A 17 7.65 -15.43 -9.80
N MET A 18 7.14 -14.60 -8.88
CA MET A 18 7.82 -13.39 -8.45
C MET A 18 9.13 -13.70 -7.70
N VAL A 19 9.12 -14.70 -6.80
CA VAL A 19 10.35 -15.14 -6.09
C VAL A 19 11.39 -15.70 -7.06
N VAL A 20 10.97 -16.52 -8.03
CA VAL A 20 11.87 -17.04 -9.07
C VAL A 20 12.43 -15.90 -9.93
N ALA A 21 11.59 -14.95 -10.33
CA ALA A 21 12.03 -13.78 -11.10
C ALA A 21 13.01 -12.91 -10.32
N LEU A 22 12.77 -12.70 -9.02
CA LEU A 22 13.68 -12.01 -8.11
C LEU A 22 15.04 -12.73 -8.03
N ALA A 23 15.04 -14.03 -7.74
CA ALA A 23 16.28 -14.81 -7.65
C ALA A 23 17.06 -14.82 -8.97
N ALA A 24 16.37 -15.04 -10.09
CA ALA A 24 16.97 -14.96 -11.42
C ALA A 24 17.52 -13.56 -11.74
N GLY A 25 16.79 -12.52 -11.38
CA GLY A 25 17.21 -11.13 -11.54
C GLY A 25 18.48 -10.80 -10.74
N ILE A 26 18.56 -11.26 -9.49
CA ILE A 26 19.76 -11.11 -8.65
C ILE A 26 20.94 -11.83 -9.31
N ILE A 27 20.76 -13.09 -9.69
CA ILE A 27 21.85 -13.90 -10.32
C ILE A 27 22.36 -13.22 -11.57
N VAL A 28 21.46 -12.82 -12.49
CA VAL A 28 21.83 -12.16 -13.75
C VAL A 28 22.50 -10.81 -13.47
N GLY A 29 21.95 -10.01 -12.55
CA GLY A 29 22.55 -8.73 -12.16
C GLY A 29 23.95 -8.88 -11.58
N LEU A 30 24.19 -9.87 -10.70
CA LEU A 30 25.52 -10.16 -10.15
C LEU A 30 26.50 -10.66 -11.22
N ILE A 31 26.03 -11.45 -12.19
CA ILE A 31 26.87 -11.85 -13.34
C ILE A 31 27.32 -10.62 -14.12
N PHE A 32 26.40 -9.70 -14.42
CA PHE A 32 26.74 -8.45 -15.14
C PHE A 32 27.63 -7.53 -14.30
N MET A 33 27.44 -7.49 -12.97
CA MET A 33 28.35 -6.77 -12.06
C MET A 33 29.77 -7.36 -12.15
N ALA A 34 29.92 -8.67 -12.07
CA ALA A 34 31.22 -9.34 -12.21
C ALA A 34 31.84 -9.12 -13.60
N ILE A 35 31.04 -9.13 -14.67
CA ILE A 35 31.49 -8.77 -16.02
C ILE A 35 32.01 -7.33 -16.03
N ARG A 36 31.26 -6.38 -15.48
CA ARG A 36 31.65 -4.97 -15.41
C ARG A 36 33.02 -4.76 -14.76
N GLU A 37 33.32 -5.51 -13.70
CA GLU A 37 34.59 -5.40 -12.98
C GLU A 37 35.79 -5.99 -13.74
N ASN A 38 35.55 -6.87 -14.72
CA ASN A 38 36.58 -7.64 -15.41
C ASN A 38 36.75 -7.28 -16.90
N ILE A 39 35.98 -6.34 -17.44
CA ILE A 39 36.08 -5.90 -18.85
C ILE A 39 36.51 -4.43 -18.93
N ASP A 40 36.96 -4.02 -20.11
CA ASP A 40 37.33 -2.62 -20.36
C ASP A 40 36.08 -1.69 -20.26
N PRO A 41 36.27 -0.42 -19.83
CA PRO A 41 35.18 0.52 -19.66
C PRO A 41 34.37 0.81 -20.94
N SER A 42 34.99 0.75 -22.13
CA SER A 42 34.32 1.03 -23.38
C SER A 42 33.38 -0.09 -23.81
N THR A 43 33.78 -1.34 -23.58
CA THR A 43 32.93 -2.53 -23.79
C THR A 43 31.77 -2.52 -22.80
N TRP A 44 32.03 -2.20 -21.51
CA TRP A 44 30.97 -2.03 -20.55
C TRP A 44 29.97 -0.93 -20.93
N ALA A 45 30.46 0.23 -21.37
CA ALA A 45 29.59 1.33 -21.80
C ALA A 45 28.66 0.89 -22.94
N THR A 46 29.13 0.08 -23.86
CA THR A 46 28.33 -0.49 -24.96
C THR A 46 27.24 -1.43 -24.43
N ILE A 47 27.60 -2.35 -23.54
CA ILE A 47 26.64 -3.27 -22.90
C ILE A 47 25.60 -2.49 -22.09
N ASN A 48 26.05 -1.52 -21.31
CA ASN A 48 25.17 -0.68 -20.48
C ASN A 48 24.18 0.09 -21.36
N ASN A 49 24.62 0.71 -22.44
CA ASN A 49 23.77 1.45 -23.39
C ASN A 49 22.67 0.56 -24.00
N ILE A 50 23.00 -0.68 -24.33
CA ILE A 50 22.04 -1.61 -24.94
C ILE A 50 21.06 -2.14 -23.89
N LEU A 51 21.53 -2.51 -22.71
CA LEU A 51 20.71 -3.26 -21.74
C LEU A 51 20.14 -2.40 -20.61
N PHE A 52 20.96 -1.57 -19.95
CA PHE A 52 20.62 -1.04 -18.63
C PHE A 52 20.45 0.47 -18.58
N GLN A 53 21.00 1.21 -19.55
CA GLN A 53 21.01 2.67 -19.57
C GLN A 53 19.58 3.24 -19.50
N ASP A 54 19.43 4.26 -18.67
CA ASP A 54 18.24 5.11 -18.71
C ASP A 54 18.23 5.94 -19.98
N ILE A 55 17.25 5.71 -20.84
CA ILE A 55 17.10 6.40 -22.11
C ILE A 55 16.59 7.85 -21.95
N THR A 56 16.18 8.24 -20.75
CA THR A 56 15.71 9.61 -20.44
C THR A 56 16.81 10.47 -19.83
N ALA A 57 17.96 9.87 -19.49
CA ALA A 57 19.09 10.58 -18.93
C ALA A 57 19.74 11.51 -19.96
N GLU A 58 20.29 12.61 -19.50
CA GLU A 58 21.02 13.55 -20.36
C GLU A 58 22.24 12.85 -21.01
N GLY A 59 22.37 12.97 -22.32
CA GLY A 59 23.42 12.31 -23.07
C GLY A 59 23.15 10.84 -23.47
N ALA A 60 21.98 10.31 -23.18
CA ALA A 60 21.60 8.91 -23.48
C ALA A 60 20.86 8.75 -24.82
N GLU A 61 20.99 9.69 -25.77
CA GLU A 61 20.22 9.77 -27.01
C GLU A 61 20.40 8.53 -27.92
N SER A 62 21.53 7.83 -27.81
CA SER A 62 21.83 6.60 -28.56
C SER A 62 21.58 5.32 -27.77
N ALA A 63 21.11 5.41 -26.49
CA ALA A 63 20.89 4.26 -25.66
C ALA A 63 19.60 3.51 -26.04
N ILE A 64 19.63 2.18 -25.95
CA ILE A 64 18.47 1.32 -26.18
C ILE A 64 17.78 0.97 -24.86
N GLY A 65 18.54 0.64 -23.81
CA GLY A 65 18.04 0.43 -22.45
C GLY A 65 16.95 -0.64 -22.34
N ILE A 66 17.12 -1.83 -22.89
CA ILE A 66 16.06 -2.86 -22.98
C ILE A 66 15.47 -3.18 -21.60
N PHE A 67 16.33 -3.35 -20.57
CA PHE A 67 15.87 -3.68 -19.21
C PHE A 67 15.21 -2.47 -18.56
N TYR A 68 15.73 -1.26 -18.82
CA TYR A 68 15.12 -0.01 -18.39
C TYR A 68 13.72 0.15 -18.98
N ILE A 69 13.57 0.05 -20.30
CA ILE A 69 12.26 0.20 -20.97
C ILE A 69 11.25 -0.82 -20.44
N GLY A 70 11.64 -2.12 -20.39
CA GLY A 70 10.73 -3.16 -19.93
C GLY A 70 10.26 -2.96 -18.49
N GLY A 71 11.16 -2.53 -17.60
CA GLY A 71 10.84 -2.16 -16.23
C GLY A 71 9.96 -0.92 -16.14
N GLN A 72 10.30 0.14 -16.86
CA GLN A 72 9.55 1.42 -16.84
C GLN A 72 8.15 1.29 -17.43
N LEU A 73 7.95 0.48 -18.46
CA LEU A 73 6.60 0.21 -18.98
C LEU A 73 5.69 -0.41 -17.93
N PHE A 74 6.22 -1.31 -17.12
CA PHE A 74 5.48 -1.87 -15.99
C PHE A 74 5.14 -0.81 -14.93
N VAL A 75 6.12 -0.01 -14.51
CA VAL A 75 5.91 1.08 -13.55
C VAL A 75 4.88 2.08 -14.06
N ARG A 76 4.97 2.51 -15.33
CA ARG A 76 3.99 3.41 -15.96
C ARG A 76 2.59 2.79 -16.03
N ALA A 77 2.47 1.49 -16.32
CA ALA A 77 1.20 0.79 -16.33
C ALA A 77 0.55 0.76 -14.93
N LEU A 78 1.36 0.67 -13.85
CA LEU A 78 0.87 0.82 -12.48
C LEU A 78 0.44 2.27 -12.17
N GLN A 79 1.20 3.25 -12.65
CA GLN A 79 0.89 4.68 -12.43
C GLN A 79 -0.44 5.10 -13.03
N VAL A 80 -0.83 4.54 -14.19
CA VAL A 80 -2.11 4.86 -14.87
C VAL A 80 -3.33 4.56 -14.00
N VAL A 81 -3.25 3.56 -13.13
CA VAL A 81 -4.40 3.17 -12.29
C VAL A 81 -4.56 3.99 -11.03
N ILE A 82 -3.54 4.77 -10.61
CA ILE A 82 -3.51 5.46 -9.31
C ILE A 82 -4.69 6.43 -9.19
N VAL A 83 -4.75 7.41 -10.06
CA VAL A 83 -5.76 8.49 -10.00
C VAL A 83 -7.19 7.95 -10.05
N PRO A 84 -7.59 7.14 -11.05
CA PRO A 84 -8.95 6.65 -11.13
C PRO A 84 -9.31 5.72 -9.96
N MET A 85 -8.36 4.92 -9.48
CA MET A 85 -8.58 3.99 -8.37
C MET A 85 -8.79 4.72 -7.05
N VAL A 86 -7.92 5.67 -6.70
CA VAL A 86 -8.03 6.46 -5.47
C VAL A 86 -9.36 7.22 -5.45
N PHE A 87 -9.69 7.89 -6.56
CA PHE A 87 -10.93 8.65 -6.66
C PHE A 87 -12.17 7.77 -6.49
N THR A 88 -12.29 6.69 -7.26
CA THR A 88 -13.48 5.84 -7.25
C THR A 88 -13.64 5.10 -5.93
N SER A 89 -12.56 4.53 -5.38
CA SER A 89 -12.60 3.78 -4.12
C SER A 89 -13.04 4.65 -2.95
N ILE A 90 -12.46 5.84 -2.80
CA ILE A 90 -12.80 6.75 -1.69
C ILE A 90 -14.19 7.35 -1.86
N ALA A 91 -14.56 7.81 -3.07
CA ALA A 91 -15.88 8.37 -3.32
C ALA A 91 -16.99 7.34 -3.05
N MET A 92 -16.78 6.08 -3.42
CA MET A 92 -17.72 5.00 -3.13
C MET A 92 -17.77 4.68 -1.63
N ALA A 93 -16.63 4.56 -0.96
CA ALA A 93 -16.56 4.25 0.46
C ALA A 93 -17.30 5.31 1.29
N ILE A 94 -17.05 6.60 1.06
CA ILE A 94 -17.74 7.70 1.72
C ILE A 94 -19.22 7.75 1.29
N GLY A 95 -19.52 7.49 0.01
CA GLY A 95 -20.87 7.49 -0.53
C GLY A 95 -21.79 6.41 0.05
N THR A 96 -21.27 5.35 0.67
CA THR A 96 -22.09 4.28 1.28
C THR A 96 -22.52 4.58 2.72
N VAL A 97 -22.00 5.63 3.34
CA VAL A 97 -22.38 6.01 4.71
C VAL A 97 -23.84 6.46 4.78
N SER A 98 -24.68 5.73 5.50
CA SER A 98 -26.12 5.90 5.52
C SER A 98 -26.59 6.85 6.65
N ASP A 99 -27.64 7.65 6.36
CA ASP A 99 -28.20 8.68 7.28
C ASP A 99 -29.17 8.18 8.35
N ALA A 100 -29.50 6.89 8.42
CA ALA A 100 -30.36 6.37 9.48
C ALA A 100 -29.71 6.58 10.85
N ARG A 101 -30.42 7.15 11.84
CA ARG A 101 -29.84 7.57 13.14
C ARG A 101 -28.97 6.51 13.84
N THR A 102 -29.38 5.26 13.84
CA THR A 102 -28.59 4.17 14.42
C THR A 102 -27.39 3.82 13.53
N LEU A 103 -27.59 3.75 12.23
CA LEU A 103 -26.54 3.48 11.25
C LEU A 103 -25.56 4.65 11.18
N GLY A 104 -26.02 5.88 11.36
CA GLY A 104 -25.17 7.08 11.46
C GLY A 104 -24.23 7.05 12.66
N ARG A 105 -24.69 6.59 13.85
CA ARG A 105 -23.80 6.42 15.03
C ARG A 105 -22.78 5.32 14.81
N ILE A 106 -23.19 4.17 14.28
CA ILE A 106 -22.30 3.05 13.92
C ILE A 106 -21.24 3.54 12.94
N SER A 107 -21.65 4.25 11.87
CA SER A 107 -20.75 4.80 10.84
C SER A 107 -19.71 5.76 11.43
N THR A 108 -20.16 6.74 12.23
CA THR A 108 -19.25 7.73 12.82
C THR A 108 -18.24 7.06 13.75
N LYS A 109 -18.70 6.15 14.63
CA LYS A 109 -17.80 5.42 15.53
C LYS A 109 -16.81 4.54 14.76
N THR A 110 -17.27 3.89 13.69
CA THR A 110 -16.43 3.06 12.83
C THR A 110 -15.33 3.88 12.16
N LEU A 111 -15.68 5.00 11.52
CA LEU A 111 -14.73 5.87 10.84
C LEU A 111 -13.72 6.49 11.82
N LEU A 112 -14.19 6.95 13.00
CA LEU A 112 -13.30 7.47 14.05
C LEU A 112 -12.34 6.39 14.55
N TRP A 113 -12.82 5.16 14.71
CA TRP A 113 -11.97 4.05 15.12
C TRP A 113 -10.91 3.73 14.07
N PHE A 114 -11.28 3.64 12.80
CA PHE A 114 -10.34 3.41 11.70
C PHE A 114 -9.26 4.48 11.64
N LEU A 115 -9.64 5.75 11.74
CA LEU A 115 -8.68 6.85 11.77
C LEU A 115 -7.74 6.79 12.97
N MET A 116 -8.26 6.45 14.16
CA MET A 116 -7.44 6.32 15.38
C MET A 116 -6.48 5.14 15.29
N SER A 117 -6.92 3.98 14.82
CA SER A 117 -6.05 2.81 14.66
C SER A 117 -4.97 3.06 13.61
N THR A 118 -5.34 3.62 12.46
CA THR A 118 -4.36 3.94 11.41
C THR A 118 -3.36 5.00 11.89
N ALA A 119 -3.81 6.04 12.60
CA ALA A 119 -2.92 7.05 13.19
C ALA A 119 -1.94 6.44 14.20
N GLY A 120 -2.39 5.48 15.01
CA GLY A 120 -1.53 4.72 15.94
C GLY A 120 -0.45 3.91 15.19
N GLY A 121 -0.83 3.25 14.11
CA GLY A 121 0.09 2.51 13.24
C GLY A 121 1.11 3.42 12.54
N LEU A 122 0.64 4.55 12.02
CA LEU A 122 1.49 5.58 11.40
C LEU A 122 2.48 6.17 12.39
N LEU A 123 2.04 6.49 13.61
CA LEU A 123 2.92 7.01 14.67
C LEU A 123 4.03 6.00 14.99
N LEU A 124 3.67 4.73 15.20
CA LEU A 124 4.63 3.66 15.45
C LEU A 124 5.65 3.53 14.32
N ALA A 125 5.17 3.48 13.07
CA ALA A 125 6.02 3.35 11.89
C ALA A 125 6.92 4.56 11.67
N SER A 126 6.39 5.78 11.90
CA SER A 126 7.14 7.03 11.76
C SER A 126 8.25 7.14 12.79
N VAL A 127 7.96 6.87 14.07
CA VAL A 127 8.95 7.00 15.14
C VAL A 127 10.05 5.95 14.97
N VAL A 128 9.70 4.69 14.83
CA VAL A 128 10.70 3.62 14.72
C VAL A 128 11.42 3.67 13.37
N GLY A 129 10.70 3.96 12.29
CA GLY A 129 11.27 4.10 10.95
C GLY A 129 12.28 5.25 10.88
N MET A 130 11.98 6.40 11.52
CA MET A 130 12.89 7.54 11.57
C MET A 130 14.15 7.24 12.37
N ILE A 131 14.04 6.54 13.51
CA ILE A 131 15.21 6.10 14.28
C ILE A 131 16.14 5.24 13.40
N VAL A 132 15.59 4.29 12.65
CA VAL A 132 16.37 3.42 11.76
C VAL A 132 16.97 4.21 10.58
N PHE A 133 16.25 5.21 10.07
CA PHE A 133 16.72 6.14 9.04
C PHE A 133 17.91 6.96 9.54
N ASP A 134 17.80 7.57 10.73
CA ASP A 134 18.85 8.39 11.35
C ASP A 134 20.10 7.55 11.71
N MET A 135 19.93 6.26 11.99
CA MET A 135 21.04 5.32 12.15
C MET A 135 21.79 5.01 10.84
N GLY A 136 21.35 5.51 9.70
CA GLY A 136 21.93 5.25 8.38
C GLY A 136 21.75 3.82 7.88
N LEU A 137 20.82 3.04 8.47
CA LEU A 137 20.64 1.63 8.09
C LEU A 137 19.94 1.47 6.73
N PHE A 138 19.29 2.51 6.22
CA PHE A 138 18.71 2.56 4.88
C PHE A 138 19.64 3.16 3.84
N SER A 139 20.77 3.76 4.24
CA SER A 139 21.68 4.43 3.32
C SER A 139 22.44 3.43 2.45
N VAL A 140 22.60 3.79 1.18
CA VAL A 140 23.48 3.15 0.19
C VAL A 140 24.63 4.09 -0.10
N ASN A 141 25.85 3.54 -0.22
CA ASN A 141 26.99 4.34 -0.63
C ASN A 141 26.91 4.62 -2.13
N LEU A 142 26.56 5.83 -2.48
CA LEU A 142 26.32 6.27 -3.88
C LEU A 142 27.57 6.99 -4.44
N ASP A 143 28.78 6.44 -4.23
CA ASP A 143 30.00 7.02 -4.79
C ASP A 143 29.88 7.14 -6.33
N GLY A 144 29.68 8.34 -6.83
CA GLY A 144 29.56 8.68 -8.26
C GLY A 144 28.15 8.98 -8.79
N LEU A 145 27.12 8.91 -7.96
CA LEU A 145 25.77 9.43 -8.32
C LEU A 145 25.57 10.79 -7.66
N SER A 146 25.11 11.76 -8.45
CA SER A 146 24.64 13.03 -7.90
C SER A 146 23.52 12.72 -6.91
N ALA A 147 23.73 13.02 -5.63
CA ALA A 147 22.66 12.99 -4.64
C ALA A 147 21.49 13.79 -5.25
N SER A 148 20.36 13.12 -5.43
CA SER A 148 19.17 13.79 -5.97
C SER A 148 18.78 14.83 -4.94
N SER A 149 19.16 16.09 -5.17
CA SER A 149 18.73 17.22 -4.34
C SER A 149 17.23 17.43 -4.57
N GLY A 150 16.43 16.54 -3.98
CA GLY A 150 15.01 16.79 -3.80
C GLY A 150 14.87 18.00 -2.89
N SER A 151 14.56 19.12 -3.47
CA SER A 151 14.34 20.37 -2.75
C SER A 151 13.04 20.27 -1.94
N THR A 152 13.11 19.72 -0.73
CA THR A 152 12.01 19.78 0.24
C THR A 152 11.95 21.12 0.99
N SER A 153 12.48 22.19 0.40
CA SER A 153 12.41 23.54 1.00
C SER A 153 11.07 24.24 0.79
N SER A 154 10.04 23.55 0.33
CA SER A 154 8.70 24.11 0.29
C SER A 154 8.10 24.17 1.70
N ASN A 155 7.44 25.30 2.02
CA ASN A 155 6.74 25.47 3.30
C ASN A 155 5.75 24.29 3.49
N PRO A 156 5.87 23.49 4.58
CA PRO A 156 4.97 22.35 4.82
C PRO A 156 3.48 22.71 4.82
N LEU A 157 3.15 23.98 5.10
CA LEU A 157 1.77 24.48 5.06
C LEU A 157 1.19 24.54 3.64
N LEU A 158 2.02 24.55 2.60
CA LEU A 158 1.55 24.49 1.21
C LEU A 158 0.82 23.16 0.92
N VAL A 159 1.19 22.10 1.63
CA VAL A 159 0.49 20.82 1.51
C VAL A 159 -0.98 20.96 1.90
N PHE A 160 -1.28 21.71 2.97
CA PHE A 160 -2.66 21.97 3.41
C PHE A 160 -3.43 22.86 2.42
N LEU A 161 -2.76 23.85 1.83
CA LEU A 161 -3.37 24.72 0.82
C LEU A 161 -3.74 23.91 -0.44
N ASN A 162 -2.85 23.02 -0.87
CA ASN A 162 -3.01 22.21 -2.07
C ASN A 162 -4.01 21.04 -1.90
N ILE A 163 -4.52 20.81 -0.68
CA ILE A 163 -5.65 19.84 -0.48
C ILE A 163 -6.87 20.25 -1.31
N VAL A 164 -7.16 21.57 -1.36
CA VAL A 164 -8.30 22.08 -2.11
C VAL A 164 -7.82 22.57 -3.48
N PRO A 165 -8.08 21.83 -4.56
CA PRO A 165 -7.58 22.20 -5.88
C PRO A 165 -8.37 23.38 -6.47
N SER A 166 -7.67 24.20 -7.23
CA SER A 166 -8.28 25.30 -7.99
C SER A 166 -8.90 24.84 -9.31
N ASN A 167 -8.50 23.66 -9.82
CA ASN A 167 -9.01 23.11 -11.08
C ASN A 167 -9.05 21.57 -11.02
N ILE A 168 -10.23 21.02 -11.31
CA ILE A 168 -10.44 19.56 -11.30
C ILE A 168 -9.61 18.87 -12.39
N ALA A 169 -9.51 19.45 -13.58
CA ALA A 169 -8.79 18.82 -14.69
C ALA A 169 -7.31 18.67 -14.41
N SER A 170 -6.66 19.66 -13.75
CA SER A 170 -5.24 19.57 -13.39
C SER A 170 -4.98 18.42 -12.42
N VAL A 171 -5.87 18.20 -11.47
CA VAL A 171 -5.76 17.12 -10.47
C VAL A 171 -5.80 15.73 -11.12
N PHE A 172 -6.69 15.53 -12.10
CA PHE A 172 -6.79 14.25 -12.79
C PHE A 172 -5.68 14.02 -13.82
N SER A 173 -4.90 15.05 -14.15
CA SER A 173 -3.77 14.95 -15.10
C SER A 173 -2.42 14.65 -14.44
N SER A 174 -2.36 14.59 -13.10
CA SER A 174 -1.10 14.42 -12.37
C SER A 174 -1.21 13.38 -11.26
N ASN A 175 -0.22 12.49 -11.18
CA ASN A 175 -0.10 11.53 -10.08
C ASN A 175 0.49 12.15 -8.79
N THR A 176 0.91 13.42 -8.81
CA THR A 176 1.46 14.12 -7.63
C THR A 176 0.39 14.82 -6.80
N GLU A 177 -0.80 15.05 -7.37
CA GLU A 177 -1.91 15.79 -6.75
C GLU A 177 -2.86 14.91 -5.92
N VAL A 178 -2.31 13.89 -5.24
CA VAL A 178 -3.11 12.84 -4.60
C VAL A 178 -4.02 13.38 -3.50
N LEU A 179 -3.54 14.31 -2.66
CA LEU A 179 -4.36 14.91 -1.61
C LEU A 179 -5.57 15.64 -2.19
N ALA A 180 -5.39 16.31 -3.33
CA ALA A 180 -6.47 16.98 -4.04
C ALA A 180 -7.47 15.97 -4.65
N ILE A 181 -6.97 14.83 -5.19
CA ILE A 181 -7.83 13.73 -5.67
C ILE A 181 -8.70 13.20 -4.53
N VAL A 182 -8.11 13.00 -3.35
CA VAL A 182 -8.83 12.52 -2.16
C VAL A 182 -9.87 13.54 -1.70
N PHE A 183 -9.52 14.82 -1.66
CA PHE A 183 -10.48 15.87 -1.34
C PHE A 183 -11.69 15.82 -2.28
N LEU A 184 -11.46 15.72 -3.59
CA LEU A 184 -12.53 15.62 -4.58
C LEU A 184 -13.35 14.33 -4.40
N ALA A 185 -12.73 13.22 -4.08
CA ALA A 185 -13.40 11.94 -3.83
C ALA A 185 -14.30 12.01 -2.59
N VAL A 186 -13.78 12.56 -1.48
CA VAL A 186 -14.52 12.77 -0.23
C VAL A 186 -15.69 13.72 -0.47
N ALA A 187 -15.46 14.87 -1.11
CA ALA A 187 -16.50 15.84 -1.46
C ALA A 187 -17.59 15.20 -2.32
N THR A 188 -17.21 14.43 -3.35
CA THR A 188 -18.15 13.68 -4.20
C THR A 188 -18.99 12.69 -3.39
N GLY A 189 -18.35 11.89 -2.53
CA GLY A 189 -19.03 10.92 -1.67
C GLY A 189 -20.03 11.57 -0.71
N LEU A 190 -19.64 12.67 -0.06
CA LEU A 190 -20.51 13.43 0.83
C LEU A 190 -21.69 14.06 0.09
N CYS A 191 -21.45 14.63 -1.10
CA CYS A 191 -22.51 15.19 -1.95
C CYS A 191 -23.50 14.10 -2.42
N MET A 192 -23.00 12.91 -2.79
CA MET A 192 -23.86 11.79 -3.16
C MET A 192 -24.74 11.33 -1.98
N ASN A 193 -24.21 11.35 -0.76
CA ASN A 193 -24.98 11.02 0.43
C ASN A 193 -26.07 12.06 0.69
N LYS A 194 -25.74 13.35 0.60
CA LYS A 194 -26.71 14.43 0.81
C LYS A 194 -27.83 14.45 -0.23
N LEU A 195 -27.53 14.10 -1.49
CA LEU A 195 -28.53 14.01 -2.57
C LEU A 195 -29.44 12.78 -2.43
N GLY A 196 -29.00 11.76 -1.68
CA GLY A 196 -29.71 10.50 -1.48
C GLY A 196 -29.46 9.47 -2.58
N PHE A 197 -29.73 8.21 -2.24
CA PHE A 197 -29.42 7.07 -3.10
C PHE A 197 -30.13 7.11 -4.44
N GLU A 198 -31.44 7.43 -4.45
CA GLU A 198 -32.24 7.45 -5.66
C GLU A 198 -31.71 8.41 -6.74
N LYS A 199 -31.31 9.62 -6.33
CA LYS A 199 -30.78 10.64 -7.25
C LYS A 199 -29.36 10.37 -7.73
N THR A 200 -28.61 9.54 -7.02
CA THR A 200 -27.20 9.29 -7.32
C THR A 200 -26.90 7.87 -7.80
N THR A 201 -27.93 7.06 -8.07
CA THR A 201 -27.78 5.66 -8.50
C THR A 201 -26.86 5.52 -9.72
N THR A 202 -27.05 6.36 -10.74
CA THR A 202 -26.22 6.32 -11.96
C THR A 202 -24.76 6.65 -11.67
N MET A 203 -24.49 7.68 -10.87
CA MET A 203 -23.11 8.04 -10.48
C MET A 203 -22.44 6.94 -9.67
N ARG A 204 -23.17 6.37 -8.69
CA ARG A 204 -22.66 5.24 -7.88
C ARG A 204 -22.32 4.04 -8.75
N ARG A 205 -23.19 3.71 -9.70
CA ARG A 205 -22.95 2.63 -10.65
C ARG A 205 -21.76 2.91 -11.56
N LEU A 206 -21.65 4.14 -12.07
CA LEU A 206 -20.50 4.55 -12.89
C LEU A 206 -19.17 4.42 -12.12
N LEU A 207 -19.11 4.91 -10.88
CA LEU A 207 -17.92 4.80 -10.04
C LEU A 207 -17.57 3.35 -9.75
N GLN A 208 -18.58 2.48 -9.50
CA GLN A 208 -18.36 1.05 -9.28
C GLN A 208 -17.80 0.39 -10.55
N GLU A 209 -18.40 0.61 -11.69
CA GLU A 209 -17.97 0.03 -12.96
C GLU A 209 -16.55 0.50 -13.35
N LEU A 210 -16.24 1.78 -13.14
CA LEU A 210 -14.88 2.31 -13.34
C LEU A 210 -13.87 1.65 -12.40
N ASN A 211 -14.20 1.52 -11.12
CA ASN A 211 -13.34 0.84 -10.15
C ASN A 211 -13.09 -0.61 -10.52
N ASP A 212 -14.12 -1.32 -10.99
CA ASP A 212 -14.01 -2.71 -11.43
C ASP A 212 -13.12 -2.83 -12.67
N ILE A 213 -13.26 -1.95 -13.65
CA ILE A 213 -12.41 -1.89 -14.86
C ILE A 213 -10.95 -1.66 -14.48
N VAL A 214 -10.69 -0.66 -13.64
CA VAL A 214 -9.33 -0.33 -13.18
C VAL A 214 -8.72 -1.50 -12.40
N THR A 215 -9.50 -2.16 -11.55
CA THR A 215 -9.08 -3.33 -10.79
C THR A 215 -8.73 -4.52 -11.70
N VAL A 216 -9.53 -4.77 -12.74
CA VAL A 216 -9.24 -5.81 -13.75
C VAL A 216 -7.94 -5.49 -14.48
N PHE A 217 -7.73 -4.25 -14.90
CA PHE A 217 -6.49 -3.82 -15.55
C PHE A 217 -5.28 -3.98 -14.62
N LEU A 218 -5.37 -3.51 -13.36
CA LEU A 218 -4.31 -3.67 -12.37
C LEU A 218 -3.95 -5.14 -12.17
N ASN A 219 -4.96 -6.00 -11.96
CA ASN A 219 -4.74 -7.44 -11.81
C ASN A 219 -4.07 -8.07 -13.03
N PHE A 220 -4.45 -7.65 -14.24
CA PHE A 220 -3.80 -8.09 -15.47
C PHE A 220 -2.32 -7.67 -15.49
N VAL A 221 -2.00 -6.41 -15.22
CA VAL A 221 -0.63 -5.90 -15.16
C VAL A 221 0.19 -6.67 -14.12
N VAL A 222 -0.31 -6.78 -12.89
CA VAL A 222 0.42 -7.47 -11.80
C VAL A 222 0.58 -8.96 -12.07
N THR A 223 -0.43 -9.65 -12.61
CA THR A 223 -0.32 -11.09 -12.80
C THR A 223 0.49 -11.51 -14.02
N LYS A 224 0.55 -10.68 -15.05
CA LYS A 224 1.20 -11.04 -16.31
C LYS A 224 2.58 -10.40 -16.48
N PHE A 225 2.73 -9.16 -16.07
CA PHE A 225 3.95 -8.39 -16.33
C PHE A 225 4.87 -8.28 -15.10
N ALA A 226 4.35 -8.34 -13.85
CA ALA A 226 5.20 -8.16 -12.69
C ALA A 226 6.38 -9.15 -12.62
N PRO A 227 6.25 -10.47 -12.86
CA PRO A 227 7.42 -11.36 -12.82
C PRO A 227 8.51 -10.95 -13.83
N ILE A 228 8.12 -10.57 -15.04
CA ILE A 228 9.07 -10.13 -16.08
C ILE A 228 9.72 -8.81 -15.67
N ALA A 229 8.93 -7.85 -15.24
CA ALA A 229 9.41 -6.54 -14.83
C ALA A 229 10.33 -6.63 -13.61
N ILE A 230 9.99 -7.46 -12.61
CA ILE A 230 10.84 -7.73 -11.44
C ILE A 230 12.21 -8.27 -11.91
N PHE A 231 12.22 -9.25 -12.80
CA PHE A 231 13.47 -9.77 -13.33
C PHE A 231 14.31 -8.67 -14.00
N LEU A 232 13.71 -7.86 -14.87
CA LEU A 232 14.41 -6.80 -15.60
C LEU A 232 14.93 -5.70 -14.66
N LEU A 233 14.08 -5.21 -13.76
CA LEU A 233 14.43 -4.15 -12.82
C LEU A 233 15.51 -4.60 -11.82
N ILE A 234 15.40 -5.79 -11.27
CA ILE A 234 16.37 -6.34 -10.32
C ILE A 234 17.71 -6.61 -11.01
N SER A 235 17.69 -7.22 -12.21
CA SER A 235 18.93 -7.41 -12.98
C SER A 235 19.63 -6.08 -13.25
N ARG A 236 18.89 -5.04 -13.65
CA ARG A 236 19.43 -3.69 -13.85
C ARG A 236 20.02 -3.14 -12.54
N THR A 237 19.29 -3.21 -11.44
CA THR A 237 19.72 -2.68 -10.14
C THR A 237 21.06 -3.29 -9.71
N PHE A 238 21.20 -4.62 -9.75
CA PHE A 238 22.43 -5.28 -9.34
C PHE A 238 23.57 -5.11 -10.35
N ALA A 239 23.30 -5.08 -11.66
CA ALA A 239 24.31 -4.81 -12.67
C ALA A 239 24.89 -3.39 -12.56
N THR A 240 24.06 -2.40 -12.24
CA THR A 240 24.44 -0.99 -12.19
C THR A 240 25.02 -0.59 -10.84
N TYR A 241 24.41 -1.03 -9.72
CA TYR A 241 24.71 -0.55 -8.36
C TYR A 241 25.30 -1.63 -7.45
N GLY A 242 25.37 -2.90 -7.88
CA GLY A 242 25.95 -3.98 -7.12
C GLY A 242 25.10 -4.43 -5.94
N ILE A 243 25.76 -5.04 -4.93
CA ILE A 243 25.12 -5.68 -3.78
C ILE A 243 24.72 -4.70 -2.66
N GLU A 244 25.09 -3.44 -2.76
CA GLU A 244 24.92 -2.45 -1.68
C GLU A 244 23.45 -2.22 -1.30
N TYR A 245 22.52 -2.42 -2.23
CA TYR A 245 21.09 -2.34 -1.98
C TYR A 245 20.50 -3.51 -1.16
N ILE A 246 21.23 -4.64 -1.04
CA ILE A 246 20.72 -5.82 -0.31
C ILE A 246 20.55 -5.50 1.19
N ARG A 247 21.56 -4.89 1.80
CA ARG A 247 21.55 -4.60 3.24
C ARG A 247 20.35 -3.70 3.63
N PRO A 248 20.14 -2.53 3.01
CA PRO A 248 19.00 -1.69 3.31
C PRO A 248 17.64 -2.37 3.01
N ALA A 249 17.56 -3.19 1.96
CA ALA A 249 16.34 -3.94 1.63
C ALA A 249 16.00 -4.99 2.69
N VAL A 250 17.00 -5.70 3.23
CA VAL A 250 16.81 -6.65 4.35
C VAL A 250 16.38 -5.91 5.61
N VAL A 251 16.98 -4.74 5.91
CA VAL A 251 16.58 -3.90 7.05
C VAL A 251 15.12 -3.47 6.88
N TYR A 252 14.72 -3.01 5.70
CA TYR A 252 13.32 -2.68 5.39
C TYR A 252 12.37 -3.85 5.66
N MET A 253 12.70 -5.04 5.13
CA MET A 253 11.86 -6.24 5.29
C MET A 253 11.70 -6.62 6.77
N VAL A 254 12.83 -6.72 7.50
CA VAL A 254 12.83 -7.13 8.90
C VAL A 254 12.09 -6.12 9.77
N LEU A 255 12.37 -4.82 9.59
CA LEU A 255 11.71 -3.75 10.33
C LEU A 255 10.20 -3.77 10.09
N THR A 256 9.78 -3.83 8.83
CA THR A 256 8.35 -3.83 8.49
C THR A 256 7.65 -5.04 9.10
N VAL A 257 8.23 -6.24 8.99
CA VAL A 257 7.65 -7.46 9.58
C VAL A 257 7.53 -7.32 11.10
N ILE A 258 8.57 -6.82 11.78
CA ILE A 258 8.54 -6.62 13.23
C ILE A 258 7.42 -5.64 13.61
N LEU A 259 7.31 -4.50 12.95
CA LEU A 259 6.27 -3.50 13.25
C LEU A 259 4.87 -4.04 13.01
N LEU A 260 4.66 -4.79 11.93
CA LEU A 260 3.38 -5.44 11.66
C LEU A 260 3.02 -6.49 12.73
N LEU A 261 3.98 -7.30 13.17
CA LEU A 261 3.76 -8.29 14.23
C LEU A 261 3.50 -7.63 15.58
N VAL A 262 4.23 -6.57 15.92
CA VAL A 262 4.02 -5.79 17.15
C VAL A 262 2.62 -5.16 17.13
N TYR A 263 2.18 -4.65 15.99
CA TYR A 263 0.85 -4.06 15.86
C TYR A 263 -0.24 -5.14 15.95
N LEU A 264 -0.07 -6.24 15.24
CA LEU A 264 -1.04 -7.35 15.18
C LEU A 264 -1.22 -8.05 16.54
N PHE A 265 -0.12 -8.40 17.21
CA PHE A 265 -0.14 -9.20 18.43
C PHE A 265 0.01 -8.38 19.73
N GLY A 266 0.40 -7.11 19.62
CA GLY A 266 0.55 -6.18 20.74
C GLY A 266 -0.55 -5.11 20.76
N ALA A 267 -0.57 -4.22 19.75
CA ALA A 267 -1.45 -3.07 19.73
C ALA A 267 -2.93 -3.45 19.64
N TYR A 268 -3.34 -4.33 18.74
CA TYR A 268 -4.73 -4.72 18.58
C TYR A 268 -5.32 -5.43 19.81
N PRO A 269 -4.65 -6.42 20.43
CA PRO A 269 -5.14 -6.98 21.71
C PRO A 269 -5.25 -5.96 22.83
N LEU A 270 -4.31 -5.01 22.88
CA LEU A 270 -4.37 -3.90 23.84
C LEU A 270 -5.56 -2.98 23.58
N MET A 271 -5.81 -2.63 22.30
CA MET A 271 -6.98 -1.84 21.89
C MET A 271 -8.30 -2.54 22.23
N VAL A 272 -8.38 -3.87 22.02
CA VAL A 272 -9.55 -4.67 22.46
C VAL A 272 -9.73 -4.55 23.96
N PHE A 273 -8.67 -4.71 24.75
CA PHE A 273 -8.77 -4.60 26.22
C PHE A 273 -9.19 -3.20 26.67
N ILE A 274 -8.53 -2.16 26.17
CA ILE A 274 -8.82 -0.77 26.56
C ILE A 274 -10.21 -0.33 26.11
N GLY A 275 -10.57 -0.62 24.86
CA GLY A 275 -11.81 -0.14 24.26
C GLY A 275 -13.05 -0.93 24.66
N THR A 276 -12.91 -2.22 25.00
CA THR A 276 -14.07 -3.09 25.24
C THR A 276 -14.06 -3.78 26.60
N ARG A 277 -12.93 -3.78 27.31
CA ARG A 277 -12.70 -4.57 28.56
C ARG A 277 -12.80 -6.09 28.35
N LEU A 278 -12.73 -6.57 27.12
CA LEU A 278 -12.73 -7.99 26.79
C LEU A 278 -11.33 -8.60 26.96
N ASN A 279 -11.27 -9.93 27.16
CA ASN A 279 -10.01 -10.63 27.35
C ASN A 279 -9.20 -10.73 26.03
N PRO A 280 -7.99 -10.13 25.95
CA PRO A 280 -7.17 -10.15 24.73
C PRO A 280 -6.74 -11.55 24.28
N LYS A 281 -6.50 -12.48 25.21
CA LYS A 281 -6.12 -13.87 24.88
C LYS A 281 -7.27 -14.60 24.17
N THR A 282 -8.51 -14.35 24.58
CA THR A 282 -9.71 -14.89 23.92
C THR A 282 -9.84 -14.31 22.51
N PHE A 283 -9.59 -13.01 22.35
CA PHE A 283 -9.56 -12.38 21.03
C PHE A 283 -8.57 -13.06 20.10
N LEU A 284 -7.29 -13.16 20.50
CA LEU A 284 -6.24 -13.78 19.69
C LEU A 284 -6.58 -15.22 19.29
N ARG A 285 -7.09 -16.01 20.24
CA ARG A 285 -7.50 -17.40 19.96
C ARG A 285 -8.60 -17.49 18.90
N LYS A 286 -9.59 -16.59 18.95
CA LYS A 286 -10.74 -16.60 18.03
C LYS A 286 -10.40 -16.05 16.65
N ILE A 287 -9.52 -15.03 16.58
CA ILE A 287 -9.16 -14.37 15.33
C ILE A 287 -8.09 -15.10 14.52
N MET A 288 -7.39 -16.08 15.12
CA MET A 288 -6.25 -16.77 14.46
C MET A 288 -6.60 -17.34 13.08
N GLY A 289 -7.82 -17.86 12.90
CA GLY A 289 -8.28 -18.35 11.59
C GLY A 289 -8.30 -17.24 10.53
N VAL A 290 -8.75 -16.04 10.90
CA VAL A 290 -8.76 -14.87 9.99
C VAL A 290 -7.34 -14.43 9.65
N ILE A 291 -6.43 -14.41 10.65
CA ILE A 291 -5.01 -14.09 10.43
C ILE A 291 -4.40 -15.03 9.38
N LEU A 292 -4.54 -16.34 9.58
CA LEU A 292 -3.97 -17.35 8.68
C LEU A 292 -4.60 -17.31 7.28
N PHE A 293 -5.90 -17.07 7.20
CA PHE A 293 -6.59 -17.00 5.92
C PHE A 293 -6.24 -15.72 5.14
N GLY A 294 -6.19 -14.57 5.83
CA GLY A 294 -5.73 -13.30 5.25
C GLY A 294 -4.30 -13.39 4.76
N PHE A 295 -3.41 -14.01 5.55
CA PHE A 295 -2.02 -14.28 5.15
C PHE A 295 -1.96 -15.13 3.87
N SER A 296 -2.73 -16.21 3.81
CA SER A 296 -2.70 -17.13 2.67
C SER A 296 -3.26 -16.53 1.38
N THR A 297 -4.32 -15.72 1.50
CA THR A 297 -5.01 -15.16 0.34
C THR A 297 -4.41 -13.85 -0.15
N SER A 298 -3.76 -13.09 0.73
CA SER A 298 -3.34 -11.70 0.49
C SER A 298 -4.45 -10.82 -0.10
N SER A 299 -5.70 -11.09 0.28
CA SER A 299 -6.89 -10.37 -0.20
C SER A 299 -7.89 -10.21 0.92
N SER A 300 -8.11 -8.95 1.34
CA SER A 300 -9.13 -8.63 2.34
C SER A 300 -10.53 -8.99 1.85
N ALA A 301 -10.80 -8.82 0.55
CA ALA A 301 -12.08 -9.20 -0.05
C ALA A 301 -12.33 -10.71 0.02
N ALA A 302 -11.32 -11.55 -0.25
CA ALA A 302 -11.44 -12.99 -0.12
C ALA A 302 -11.59 -13.44 1.35
N THR A 303 -11.04 -12.66 2.30
CA THR A 303 -11.07 -12.96 3.74
C THR A 303 -12.37 -12.51 4.39
N LEU A 304 -13.10 -11.58 3.81
CA LEU A 304 -14.32 -10.98 4.37
C LEU A 304 -15.36 -12.00 4.86
N PRO A 305 -15.72 -13.07 4.11
CA PRO A 305 -16.73 -14.04 4.59
C PRO A 305 -16.29 -14.75 5.87
N MET A 306 -15.02 -15.13 5.97
CA MET A 306 -14.47 -15.78 7.17
C MET A 306 -14.40 -14.82 8.35
N ASN A 307 -14.01 -13.55 8.09
CA ASN A 307 -13.98 -12.50 9.09
C ASN A 307 -15.39 -12.22 9.64
N TYR A 308 -16.38 -12.12 8.77
CA TYR A 308 -17.78 -11.94 9.14
C TYR A 308 -18.30 -13.10 10.02
N GLU A 309 -18.06 -14.34 9.57
CA GLU A 309 -18.48 -15.52 10.35
C GLU A 309 -17.80 -15.54 11.72
N THR A 310 -16.52 -15.22 11.80
CA THR A 310 -15.77 -15.17 13.07
C THR A 310 -16.33 -14.10 14.00
N CYS A 311 -16.57 -12.89 13.51
CA CYS A 311 -17.12 -11.79 14.31
C CYS A 311 -18.52 -12.13 14.83
N VAL A 312 -19.41 -12.63 13.96
CA VAL A 312 -20.82 -12.89 14.36
C VAL A 312 -20.94 -14.14 15.22
N LYS A 313 -20.38 -15.29 14.78
CA LYS A 313 -20.62 -16.58 15.44
C LYS A 313 -19.68 -16.86 16.59
N ARG A 314 -18.43 -16.40 16.53
CA ARG A 314 -17.42 -16.69 17.55
C ARG A 314 -17.20 -15.53 18.52
N MET A 315 -17.30 -14.28 18.05
CA MET A 315 -17.07 -13.10 18.90
C MET A 315 -18.35 -12.45 19.43
N GLY A 316 -19.53 -12.86 18.92
CA GLY A 316 -20.81 -12.36 19.40
C GLY A 316 -21.18 -10.96 18.93
N VAL A 317 -20.52 -10.43 17.90
CA VAL A 317 -20.87 -9.16 17.26
C VAL A 317 -22.24 -9.29 16.57
N ASP A 318 -23.13 -8.32 16.76
CA ASP A 318 -24.42 -8.30 16.08
C ASP A 318 -24.25 -8.23 14.56
N LYS A 319 -25.15 -8.90 13.84
CA LYS A 319 -25.13 -8.97 12.38
C LYS A 319 -25.20 -7.59 11.72
N GLN A 320 -25.96 -6.66 12.29
CA GLN A 320 -26.09 -5.31 11.76
C GLN A 320 -24.75 -4.57 11.79
N VAL A 321 -24.01 -4.68 12.91
CA VAL A 321 -22.67 -4.06 13.05
C VAL A 321 -21.68 -4.73 12.10
N ALA A 322 -21.62 -6.06 12.10
CA ALA A 322 -20.67 -6.80 11.26
C ALA A 322 -20.90 -6.57 9.77
N SER A 323 -22.16 -6.53 9.31
CA SER A 323 -22.51 -6.28 7.90
C SER A 323 -22.17 -4.88 7.43
N PHE A 324 -21.99 -3.92 8.33
CA PHE A 324 -21.58 -2.56 8.00
C PHE A 324 -20.07 -2.37 8.15
N VAL A 325 -19.53 -2.71 9.34
CA VAL A 325 -18.13 -2.39 9.69
C VAL A 325 -17.13 -3.17 8.83
N LEU A 326 -17.34 -4.48 8.65
CA LEU A 326 -16.36 -5.32 7.97
C LEU A 326 -16.21 -5.01 6.47
N PRO A 327 -17.29 -4.84 5.65
CA PRO A 327 -17.13 -4.44 4.27
C PRO A 327 -16.56 -3.02 4.10
N LEU A 328 -16.89 -2.10 5.02
CA LEU A 328 -16.34 -0.75 5.01
C LEU A 328 -14.84 -0.76 5.37
N GLY A 329 -14.47 -1.51 6.42
CA GLY A 329 -13.09 -1.66 6.87
C GLY A 329 -12.19 -2.28 5.81
N MET A 330 -12.69 -3.28 5.08
CA MET A 330 -11.99 -3.92 3.97
C MET A 330 -11.38 -2.91 2.97
N THR A 331 -11.96 -1.72 2.84
CA THR A 331 -11.52 -0.68 1.90
C THR A 331 -10.93 0.56 2.56
N ILE A 332 -11.29 0.87 3.81
CA ILE A 332 -10.86 2.11 4.49
C ILE A 332 -9.82 1.82 5.58
N ASN A 333 -9.93 0.71 6.30
CA ASN A 333 -9.08 0.39 7.45
C ASN A 333 -7.85 -0.41 7.00
N MET A 334 -6.83 0.28 6.57
CA MET A 334 -5.63 -0.29 5.98
C MET A 334 -4.37 -0.01 6.83
N ASP A 335 -4.43 -0.29 8.14
CA ASP A 335 -3.37 0.03 9.11
C ASP A 335 -2.01 -0.60 8.73
N GLY A 336 -2.02 -1.87 8.31
CA GLY A 336 -0.80 -2.55 7.88
C GLY A 336 -0.22 -1.96 6.58
N THR A 337 -1.09 -1.54 5.67
CA THR A 337 -0.66 -0.85 4.44
C THR A 337 -0.01 0.48 4.79
N ALA A 338 -0.60 1.26 5.69
CA ALA A 338 -0.06 2.54 6.12
C ALA A 338 1.31 2.39 6.81
N ILE A 339 1.45 1.41 7.71
CA ILE A 339 2.74 1.08 8.36
C ILE A 339 3.80 0.73 7.31
N MET A 340 3.49 -0.18 6.40
CA MET A 340 4.40 -0.60 5.34
C MET A 340 4.81 0.57 4.44
N GLN A 341 3.87 1.43 4.05
CA GLN A 341 4.13 2.56 3.16
C GLN A 341 5.06 3.61 3.79
N VAL A 342 4.94 3.91 5.08
CA VAL A 342 5.85 4.83 5.78
C VAL A 342 7.26 4.26 5.82
N VAL A 343 7.43 2.99 6.24
CA VAL A 343 8.75 2.36 6.32
C VAL A 343 9.39 2.23 4.94
N ALA A 344 8.60 1.89 3.92
CA ALA A 344 9.03 1.81 2.53
C ALA A 344 9.49 3.17 1.99
N THR A 345 8.76 4.24 2.30
CA THR A 345 9.14 5.61 1.88
C THR A 345 10.46 6.03 2.53
N LEU A 346 10.66 5.75 3.81
CA LEU A 346 11.91 6.03 4.52
C LEU A 346 13.08 5.20 3.98
N PHE A 347 12.84 3.92 3.66
CA PHE A 347 13.84 3.09 2.98
C PHE A 347 14.24 3.68 1.63
N ILE A 348 13.27 4.08 0.79
CA ILE A 348 13.54 4.67 -0.52
C ILE A 348 14.28 5.98 -0.37
N ALA A 349 13.89 6.83 0.58
CA ALA A 349 14.58 8.08 0.87
C ALA A 349 16.05 7.84 1.22
N GLY A 350 16.33 6.93 2.17
CA GLY A 350 17.70 6.61 2.58
C GLY A 350 18.53 5.97 1.47
N ALA A 351 17.94 5.05 0.70
CA ALA A 351 18.61 4.39 -0.41
C ALA A 351 18.90 5.31 -1.59
N ALA A 352 18.10 6.37 -1.77
CA ALA A 352 18.26 7.36 -2.83
C ALA A 352 18.98 8.65 -2.38
N GLY A 353 19.39 8.73 -1.12
CA GLY A 353 20.12 9.88 -0.58
C GLY A 353 19.26 11.13 -0.34
N TYR A 354 17.93 10.98 -0.16
CA TYR A 354 17.07 12.09 0.24
C TYR A 354 17.12 12.34 1.74
N ASP A 355 17.14 13.60 2.13
CA ASP A 355 16.97 14.01 3.52
C ASP A 355 15.51 13.98 3.94
N VAL A 356 15.22 13.45 5.12
CA VAL A 356 13.88 13.44 5.70
C VAL A 356 13.86 14.23 7.00
N SER A 357 13.26 15.41 6.94
CA SER A 357 12.98 16.23 8.14
C SER A 357 11.73 15.73 8.87
N VAL A 358 11.53 16.17 10.11
CA VAL A 358 10.28 15.91 10.85
C VAL A 358 9.05 16.45 10.08
N GLY A 359 9.19 17.59 9.41
CA GLY A 359 8.13 18.14 8.55
C GLY A 359 7.81 17.21 7.37
N SER A 360 8.83 16.70 6.67
CA SER A 360 8.67 15.74 5.59
C SER A 360 8.05 14.42 6.08
N LEU A 361 8.43 13.98 7.28
CA LEU A 361 7.87 12.76 7.90
C LEU A 361 6.36 12.90 8.17
N ILE A 362 5.92 14.06 8.64
CA ILE A 362 4.49 14.35 8.84
C ILE A 362 3.74 14.29 7.49
N VAL A 363 4.31 14.86 6.44
CA VAL A 363 3.73 14.80 5.09
C VAL A 363 3.66 13.36 4.60
N ILE A 364 4.73 12.58 4.77
CA ILE A 364 4.76 11.14 4.44
C ILE A 364 3.64 10.40 5.17
N ALA A 365 3.49 10.62 6.47
CA ALA A 365 2.44 9.98 7.27
C ALA A 365 1.02 10.36 6.82
N LEU A 366 0.78 11.64 6.50
CA LEU A 366 -0.50 12.11 5.96
C LEU A 366 -0.80 11.51 4.59
N LEU A 367 0.19 11.47 3.71
CA LEU A 367 0.05 10.84 2.39
C LEU A 367 -0.20 9.34 2.53
N ALA A 368 0.47 8.66 3.47
CA ALA A 368 0.26 7.24 3.74
C ALA A 368 -1.14 6.96 4.32
N LEU A 369 -1.65 7.81 5.21
CA LEU A 369 -3.03 7.73 5.70
C LEU A 369 -4.03 7.77 4.54
N VAL A 370 -3.85 8.74 3.67
CA VAL A 370 -4.73 8.96 2.52
C VAL A 370 -4.59 7.85 1.47
N ALA A 371 -3.36 7.48 1.14
CA ALA A 371 -3.05 6.43 0.19
C ALA A 371 -3.57 5.05 0.65
N SER A 372 -3.48 4.77 1.96
CA SER A 372 -3.98 3.52 2.52
C SER A 372 -5.49 3.39 2.36
N VAL A 373 -6.27 4.45 2.62
CA VAL A 373 -7.73 4.49 2.39
C VAL A 373 -8.10 4.29 0.92
N GLY A 374 -7.26 4.75 -0.01
CA GLY A 374 -7.45 4.56 -1.45
C GLY A 374 -6.98 3.21 -1.99
N THR A 375 -6.37 2.38 -1.16
CA THR A 375 -5.81 1.09 -1.59
C THR A 375 -6.91 0.05 -1.78
N PRO A 376 -7.05 -0.57 -2.97
CA PRO A 376 -8.05 -1.62 -3.17
C PRO A 376 -7.69 -2.89 -2.38
N ALA A 377 -8.71 -3.66 -2.01
CA ALA A 377 -8.58 -4.92 -1.27
C ALA A 377 -8.01 -6.09 -2.13
N ALA A 378 -7.07 -5.78 -3.02
CA ALA A 378 -6.46 -6.69 -3.99
C ALA A 378 -4.97 -6.92 -3.69
N PRO A 379 -4.43 -8.10 -4.00
CA PRO A 379 -3.01 -8.39 -3.78
C PRO A 379 -2.08 -7.44 -4.56
N GLY A 380 -1.06 -6.90 -3.90
CA GLY A 380 -0.06 -6.04 -4.53
C GLY A 380 -0.41 -4.56 -4.59
N ALA A 381 -1.64 -4.20 -4.28
CA ALA A 381 -2.12 -2.82 -4.43
C ALA A 381 -1.41 -1.82 -3.50
N GLY A 382 -1.04 -2.24 -2.29
CA GLY A 382 -0.36 -1.37 -1.32
C GLY A 382 0.98 -0.85 -1.82
N ALA A 383 1.79 -1.74 -2.41
CA ALA A 383 3.08 -1.36 -2.98
C ALA A 383 2.94 -0.49 -4.25
N VAL A 384 1.87 -0.70 -5.03
CA VAL A 384 1.60 0.15 -6.21
C VAL A 384 1.26 1.58 -5.79
N ILE A 385 0.37 1.73 -4.83
CA ILE A 385 -0.06 3.05 -4.34
C ILE A 385 1.05 3.78 -3.58
N LEU A 386 2.07 3.08 -3.07
CA LEU A 386 3.27 3.68 -2.49
C LEU A 386 3.89 4.75 -3.41
N PHE A 387 3.87 4.53 -4.74
CA PHE A 387 4.38 5.52 -5.69
C PHE A 387 3.69 6.89 -5.57
N THR A 388 2.45 6.90 -5.15
CA THR A 388 1.68 8.12 -4.87
C THR A 388 2.31 8.96 -3.76
N ILE A 389 2.80 8.31 -2.70
CA ILE A 389 3.48 8.97 -1.58
C ILE A 389 4.82 9.51 -2.08
N LEU A 390 5.59 8.70 -2.81
CA LEU A 390 6.88 9.11 -3.37
C LEU A 390 6.74 10.35 -4.26
N SER A 391 5.76 10.33 -5.17
CA SER A 391 5.44 11.47 -6.02
C SER A 391 5.03 12.71 -5.22
N GLY A 392 4.21 12.53 -4.18
CA GLY A 392 3.72 13.61 -3.33
C GLY A 392 4.82 14.29 -2.49
N VAL A 393 5.90 13.57 -2.15
CA VAL A 393 7.07 14.12 -1.45
C VAL A 393 8.24 14.48 -2.38
N GLY A 394 8.10 14.23 -3.69
CA GLY A 394 9.13 14.53 -4.69
C GLY A 394 10.26 13.52 -4.78
N PHE A 395 10.10 12.30 -4.24
CA PHE A 395 11.09 11.22 -4.31
C PHE A 395 10.94 10.42 -5.62
N THR A 396 11.24 11.05 -6.75
CA THR A 396 11.00 10.50 -8.11
C THR A 396 12.26 10.36 -8.95
N GLY A 397 13.44 10.62 -8.39
CA GLY A 397 14.72 10.42 -9.08
C GLY A 397 15.02 8.94 -9.36
N ASP A 398 15.95 8.64 -10.25
CA ASP A 398 16.29 7.28 -10.70
C ASP A 398 16.64 6.32 -9.56
N ALA A 399 17.43 6.77 -8.58
CA ALA A 399 17.77 5.98 -7.40
C ALA A 399 16.52 5.61 -6.58
N ALA A 400 15.55 6.53 -6.44
CA ALA A 400 14.29 6.26 -5.77
C ALA A 400 13.41 5.28 -6.55
N LEU A 401 13.33 5.42 -7.87
CA LEU A 401 12.59 4.49 -8.72
C LEU A 401 13.19 3.08 -8.70
N MET A 402 14.51 2.95 -8.56
CA MET A 402 15.16 1.65 -8.39
C MET A 402 14.88 1.04 -7.02
N ALA A 403 15.01 1.81 -5.95
CA ALA A 403 14.65 1.35 -4.60
C ALA A 403 13.15 0.96 -4.53
N TYR A 404 12.27 1.72 -5.19
CA TYR A 404 10.87 1.38 -5.35
C TYR A 404 10.67 0.07 -6.12
N SER A 405 11.41 -0.13 -7.21
CA SER A 405 11.36 -1.38 -7.99
C SER A 405 11.79 -2.59 -7.17
N LEU A 406 12.79 -2.43 -6.30
CA LEU A 406 13.20 -3.46 -5.37
C LEU A 406 12.08 -3.80 -4.37
N ILE A 407 11.38 -2.79 -3.82
CA ILE A 407 10.20 -3.02 -2.98
C ILE A 407 9.14 -3.83 -3.73
N LEU A 408 8.78 -3.47 -4.96
CA LEU A 408 7.80 -4.21 -5.75
C LEU A 408 8.16 -5.70 -5.87
N ALA A 409 9.46 -6.01 -5.92
CA ALA A 409 9.96 -7.37 -6.02
C ALA A 409 9.90 -8.14 -4.70
N ILE A 410 10.31 -7.52 -3.58
CA ILE A 410 10.48 -8.20 -2.29
C ILE A 410 9.25 -8.11 -1.38
N ASN A 411 8.29 -7.22 -1.67
CA ASN A 411 7.20 -6.88 -0.75
C ASN A 411 6.14 -7.98 -0.60
N ARG A 412 6.14 -8.99 -1.46
CA ARG A 412 5.06 -10.00 -1.46
C ARG A 412 4.83 -10.70 -0.12
N PRO A 413 5.84 -11.17 0.62
CA PRO A 413 5.67 -11.76 1.96
C PRO A 413 5.14 -10.73 2.98
N ILE A 414 5.57 -9.47 2.86
CA ILE A 414 5.10 -8.37 3.71
C ILE A 414 3.61 -8.13 3.48
N GLU A 415 3.15 -8.09 2.23
CA GLU A 415 1.73 -7.87 1.88
C GLU A 415 0.81 -8.97 2.41
N MET A 416 1.29 -10.22 2.51
CA MET A 416 0.55 -11.31 3.15
C MET A 416 0.26 -10.97 4.62
N LEU A 417 1.25 -10.46 5.34
CA LEU A 417 1.11 -10.04 6.74
C LEU A 417 0.28 -8.75 6.87
N VAL A 418 0.49 -7.78 5.98
CA VAL A 418 -0.31 -6.55 5.86
C VAL A 418 -1.80 -6.88 5.75
N THR A 419 -2.15 -7.79 4.85
CA THR A 419 -3.54 -8.21 4.66
C THR A 419 -4.13 -8.84 5.93
N SER A 420 -3.36 -9.70 6.60
CA SER A 420 -3.79 -10.28 7.88
C SER A 420 -4.09 -9.20 8.91
N LEU A 421 -3.20 -8.22 9.04
CA LEU A 421 -3.32 -7.13 9.99
C LEU A 421 -4.56 -6.28 9.67
N ASN A 422 -4.76 -5.88 8.41
CA ASN A 422 -5.92 -5.10 7.99
C ASN A 422 -7.23 -5.81 8.33
N CYS A 423 -7.37 -7.10 7.99
CA CYS A 423 -8.58 -7.88 8.31
C CYS A 423 -8.83 -7.99 9.83
N VAL A 424 -7.78 -8.09 10.65
CA VAL A 424 -7.90 -8.13 12.11
C VAL A 424 -8.33 -6.78 12.65
N GLY A 425 -7.83 -5.67 12.11
CA GLY A 425 -8.23 -4.31 12.44
C GLY A 425 -9.74 -4.09 12.28
N ASP A 426 -10.32 -4.63 11.19
CA ASP A 426 -11.78 -4.59 10.96
C ASP A 426 -12.55 -5.32 12.07
N SER A 427 -12.03 -6.47 12.53
CA SER A 427 -12.63 -7.22 13.63
C SER A 427 -12.55 -6.47 14.96
N VAL A 428 -11.42 -5.79 15.24
CA VAL A 428 -11.24 -4.95 16.44
C VAL A 428 -12.24 -3.80 16.43
N ALA A 429 -12.39 -3.12 15.29
CA ALA A 429 -13.38 -2.06 15.09
C ALA A 429 -14.81 -2.58 15.32
N SER A 430 -15.14 -3.75 14.75
CA SER A 430 -16.46 -4.38 14.91
C SER A 430 -16.77 -4.68 16.38
N LEU A 431 -15.80 -5.20 17.14
CA LEU A 431 -15.95 -5.45 18.58
C LEU A 431 -16.18 -4.15 19.36
N TYR A 432 -15.38 -3.13 19.09
CA TYR A 432 -15.51 -1.83 19.74
C TYR A 432 -16.87 -1.19 19.46
N VAL A 433 -17.29 -1.13 18.21
CA VAL A 433 -18.57 -0.54 17.81
C VAL A 433 -19.73 -1.33 18.42
N ALA A 434 -19.73 -2.67 18.33
CA ALA A 434 -20.76 -3.51 18.91
C ALA A 434 -20.86 -3.34 20.43
N LYS A 435 -19.71 -3.29 21.13
CA LYS A 435 -19.69 -3.05 22.58
C LYS A 435 -20.25 -1.67 22.94
N SER A 436 -19.82 -0.62 22.22
CA SER A 436 -20.25 0.76 22.46
C SER A 436 -21.73 1.02 22.16
N GLU A 437 -22.35 0.24 21.25
CA GLU A 437 -23.77 0.29 20.91
C GLU A 437 -24.61 -0.73 21.69
N LYS A 438 -24.01 -1.50 22.61
CA LYS A 438 -24.66 -2.58 23.38
C LYS A 438 -25.21 -3.71 22.49
N LEU A 439 -24.57 -3.92 21.35
CA LEU A 439 -24.90 -4.93 20.33
C LEU A 439 -23.88 -6.09 20.32
N LEU A 440 -23.19 -6.32 21.46
CA LEU A 440 -22.23 -7.41 21.63
C LEU A 440 -22.79 -8.46 22.59
N LYS A 441 -22.80 -9.73 22.20
CA LYS A 441 -23.14 -10.88 23.04
C LYS A 441 -21.89 -11.39 23.73
N GLU A 442 -21.64 -10.91 24.95
CA GLU A 442 -20.41 -11.24 25.69
C GLU A 442 -20.34 -12.70 26.14
N ASP A 443 -21.48 -13.36 26.35
CA ASP A 443 -21.57 -14.79 26.62
C ASP A 443 -20.94 -15.60 25.44
N VAL A 444 -21.25 -15.22 24.19
CA VAL A 444 -20.65 -15.83 23.00
C VAL A 444 -19.16 -15.55 22.93
N TYR A 445 -18.74 -14.30 23.27
CA TYR A 445 -17.31 -13.96 23.28
C TYR A 445 -16.54 -14.78 24.31
N ASN A 446 -17.10 -14.97 25.50
CA ASN A 446 -16.45 -15.66 26.61
C ASN A 446 -16.56 -17.20 26.52
N ALA A 447 -17.42 -17.74 25.65
CA ALA A 447 -17.49 -19.17 25.39
C ALA A 447 -16.16 -19.73 24.90
N LYS A 448 -15.77 -20.95 25.41
CA LYS A 448 -14.48 -21.61 25.11
C LYS A 448 -14.37 -22.02 23.65
#